data_6f0159c0200b82cd64eac270447378c4
#
_entry.id   6f0159c0200b82cd64eac270447378c4
#
_cell.length_a   1.000
_cell.length_b   1.000
_cell.length_c   1.000
_cell.angle_alpha   90.00
_cell.angle_beta   90.00
_cell.angle_gamma   90.00
#
_symmetry.space_group_name_H-M   'P 1'
#
loop_
_entity.id
_entity.type
_entity.pdbx_description
1 polymer ?
#
loop_
_entity_poly.entity_id
_entity_poly.type
_entity_poly.pdbx_seq_one_letter_code
_entity_poly.pdbx_strand_id
1 'polypeptide(L)'
;MILMLPSMFHANAWGFPYSGWMSGADMVMPGPHLQGPHLRTMIESARPTLTAMVPTLLGDLLLADETAPLDLSCFRAIVSGGSAVPSSMIEAVRDRWNVPVIQGWGMTETSPMCVLSHPPKDLNGETETYWRLKSGRPVPGIEVRVMDDEGNLLEQDGATVGELQLKGAWVTGSYLNEETDAFTEDGWLRTGDVGMVDERGYVQLTDRTKDVIKSGGEWISSVDLEDVLLKHESVAEVAVVAVDDTRWQERPLAIVRSKSGCDGEALPGELRSFLVDKVAKFWVPEYWAVVDDIPKTSVGKMDKKLLREAVAAGKLAIQKHLGFGEGND
;
A
#
# COMPACT_ATOMS: atom_id res chain seq x y z
N MET A 1 -12.95 5.29 22.91
CA MET A 1 -11.52 5.14 23.29
C MET A 1 -10.72 4.79 22.06
N ILE A 2 -9.54 5.41 21.85
CA ILE A 2 -8.67 5.22 20.68
C ILE A 2 -7.35 4.63 21.15
N LEU A 3 -6.91 3.51 20.53
CA LEU A 3 -5.56 2.98 20.72
C LEU A 3 -4.62 3.64 19.70
N MET A 4 -3.63 4.37 20.19
CA MET A 4 -2.73 5.24 19.43
C MET A 4 -1.47 4.48 19.01
N LEU A 5 -1.49 3.79 17.84
CA LEU A 5 -0.33 3.04 17.35
C LEU A 5 0.56 3.84 16.38
N PRO A 6 0.04 4.77 15.56
CA PRO A 6 0.91 5.58 14.72
C PRO A 6 1.87 6.43 15.55
N SER A 7 3.13 6.49 15.13
CA SER A 7 4.17 7.23 15.83
C SER A 7 3.91 8.73 15.84
N MET A 8 4.12 9.39 16.98
CA MET A 8 3.90 10.84 17.13
C MET A 8 4.74 11.70 16.18
N PHE A 9 5.92 11.22 15.76
CA PHE A 9 6.78 11.92 14.82
C PHE A 9 6.30 11.81 13.36
N HIS A 10 5.33 10.92 13.06
CA HIS A 10 4.80 10.72 11.71
C HIS A 10 3.45 11.40 11.56
N ALA A 11 3.45 12.61 10.97
CA ALA A 11 2.27 13.47 10.80
C ALA A 11 1.41 13.55 12.07
N ASN A 12 2.08 13.71 13.24
CA ASN A 12 1.46 13.77 14.57
C ASN A 12 0.52 12.58 14.83
N ALA A 13 1.01 11.36 14.68
CA ALA A 13 0.24 10.12 14.81
C ALA A 13 -1.04 10.14 13.93
N TRP A 14 -0.88 10.58 12.68
CA TRP A 14 -1.95 10.72 11.68
C TRP A 14 -3.12 11.61 12.16
N GLY A 15 -2.84 12.60 13.00
CA GLY A 15 -3.85 13.53 13.52
C GLY A 15 -4.78 12.96 14.59
N PHE A 16 -4.62 11.68 14.97
CA PHE A 16 -5.50 11.03 15.95
C PHE A 16 -5.50 11.72 17.33
N PRO A 17 -4.38 12.26 17.88
CA PRO A 17 -4.42 12.98 19.16
C PRO A 17 -5.36 14.18 19.12
N TYR A 18 -5.36 14.92 18.01
CA TYR A 18 -6.22 16.10 17.86
C TYR A 18 -7.68 15.70 17.68
N SER A 19 -7.97 14.75 16.79
CA SER A 19 -9.33 14.27 16.57
C SER A 19 -9.91 13.58 17.81
N GLY A 20 -9.10 12.81 18.54
CA GLY A 20 -9.48 12.21 19.81
C GLY A 20 -9.83 13.25 20.86
N TRP A 21 -8.98 14.25 21.03
CA TRP A 21 -9.25 15.35 21.99
C TRP A 21 -10.47 16.17 21.61
N MET A 22 -10.61 16.55 20.34
CA MET A 22 -11.77 17.32 19.85
C MET A 22 -13.09 16.57 19.98
N SER A 23 -13.06 15.24 19.88
CA SER A 23 -14.26 14.38 20.05
C SER A 23 -14.52 13.93 21.48
N GLY A 24 -13.67 14.32 22.46
CA GLY A 24 -13.75 13.87 23.84
C GLY A 24 -13.48 12.38 24.02
N ALA A 25 -12.72 11.76 23.14
CA ALA A 25 -12.38 10.35 23.23
C ALA A 25 -11.18 10.13 24.18
N ASP A 26 -11.27 9.09 25.01
CA ASP A 26 -10.12 8.61 25.76
C ASP A 26 -9.07 8.03 24.79
N MET A 27 -7.79 8.16 25.15
CA MET A 27 -6.66 7.67 24.35
C MET A 27 -5.79 6.72 25.15
N VAL A 28 -5.45 5.59 24.56
CA VAL A 28 -4.53 4.59 25.10
C VAL A 28 -3.21 4.68 24.34
N MET A 29 -2.12 4.89 25.05
CA MET A 29 -0.78 5.08 24.48
C MET A 29 0.07 3.84 24.76
N PRO A 30 0.54 3.10 23.72
CA PRO A 30 1.33 1.89 23.91
C PRO A 30 2.78 2.15 24.33
N GLY A 31 3.23 3.41 24.27
CA GLY A 31 4.65 3.72 24.41
C GLY A 31 5.47 3.12 23.27
N PRO A 32 6.71 2.69 23.53
CA PRO A 32 7.57 2.11 22.49
C PRO A 32 7.28 0.63 22.19
N HIS A 33 6.31 0.02 22.85
CA HIS A 33 6.06 -1.42 22.80
C HIS A 33 4.88 -1.74 21.87
N LEU A 34 5.18 -2.13 20.62
CA LEU A 34 4.19 -2.48 19.61
C LEU A 34 4.13 -3.99 19.33
N GLN A 35 4.79 -4.82 20.14
CA GLN A 35 4.80 -6.27 19.99
C GLN A 35 3.44 -6.89 20.34
N GLY A 36 3.07 -7.95 19.64
CA GLY A 36 1.78 -8.62 19.77
C GLY A 36 1.33 -8.91 21.20
N PRO A 37 2.16 -9.52 22.10
CA PRO A 37 1.77 -9.79 23.49
C PRO A 37 1.46 -8.53 24.30
N HIS A 38 2.20 -7.45 24.09
CA HIS A 38 1.95 -6.17 24.76
C HIS A 38 0.65 -5.53 24.28
N LEU A 39 0.44 -5.46 22.96
CA LEU A 39 -0.79 -4.95 22.37
C LEU A 39 -2.01 -5.76 22.79
N ARG A 40 -1.89 -7.11 22.88
CA ARG A 40 -2.93 -7.97 23.43
C ARG A 40 -3.38 -7.49 24.80
N THR A 41 -2.44 -7.38 25.75
CA THR A 41 -2.74 -6.96 27.11
C THR A 41 -3.44 -5.60 27.16
N MET A 42 -3.01 -4.65 26.34
CA MET A 42 -3.63 -3.35 26.25
C MET A 42 -5.05 -3.39 25.67
N ILE A 43 -5.25 -4.15 24.59
CA ILE A 43 -6.56 -4.29 23.95
C ILE A 43 -7.55 -4.96 24.89
N GLU A 44 -7.15 -6.05 25.53
CA GLU A 44 -7.99 -6.80 26.47
C GLU A 44 -8.38 -5.97 27.69
N SER A 45 -7.44 -5.19 28.24
CA SER A 45 -7.69 -4.40 29.45
C SER A 45 -8.45 -3.10 29.17
N ALA A 46 -8.11 -2.38 28.11
CA ALA A 46 -8.67 -1.06 27.81
C ALA A 46 -9.89 -1.10 26.89
N ARG A 47 -10.07 -2.18 26.10
CA ARG A 47 -11.19 -2.35 25.14
C ARG A 47 -11.37 -1.13 24.22
N PRO A 48 -10.33 -0.67 23.52
CA PRO A 48 -10.43 0.47 22.61
C PRO A 48 -11.38 0.16 21.45
N THR A 49 -12.04 1.20 20.94
CA THR A 49 -13.06 1.04 19.89
C THR A 49 -12.56 1.44 18.50
N LEU A 50 -11.41 2.10 18.44
CA LEU A 50 -10.77 2.55 17.20
C LEU A 50 -9.26 2.46 17.36
N THR A 51 -8.59 2.08 16.29
CA THR A 51 -7.14 2.16 16.16
C THR A 51 -6.74 2.48 14.73
N ALA A 52 -5.48 2.89 14.57
CA ALA A 52 -4.87 3.03 13.25
C ALA A 52 -3.48 2.39 13.24
N MET A 53 -3.10 1.80 12.11
CA MET A 53 -1.80 1.15 11.99
C MET A 53 -1.38 0.98 10.53
N VAL A 54 -0.10 0.74 10.31
CA VAL A 54 0.43 0.31 9.01
C VAL A 54 0.15 -1.17 8.76
N PRO A 55 0.08 -1.63 7.50
CA PRO A 55 -0.20 -3.04 7.19
C PRO A 55 0.77 -4.03 7.83
N THR A 56 2.05 -3.68 7.98
CA THR A 56 3.03 -4.55 8.66
C THR A 56 2.64 -4.87 10.09
N LEU A 57 2.20 -3.87 10.86
CA LEU A 57 1.76 -4.09 12.24
C LEU A 57 0.45 -4.90 12.31
N LEU A 58 -0.42 -4.71 11.32
CA LEU A 58 -1.63 -5.54 11.19
C LEU A 58 -1.29 -7.01 10.89
N GLY A 59 -0.28 -7.24 10.04
CA GLY A 59 0.27 -8.56 9.78
C GLY A 59 0.88 -9.22 11.03
N ASP A 60 1.61 -8.44 11.84
CA ASP A 60 2.15 -8.94 13.12
C ASP A 60 1.05 -9.36 14.10
N LEU A 61 -0.09 -8.65 14.13
CA LEU A 61 -1.25 -9.03 14.93
C LEU A 61 -1.91 -10.32 14.42
N LEU A 62 -2.05 -10.47 13.09
CA LEU A 62 -2.57 -11.69 12.48
C LEU A 62 -1.68 -12.91 12.81
N LEU A 63 -0.35 -12.73 12.75
CA LEU A 63 0.61 -13.77 13.11
C LEU A 63 0.57 -14.09 14.61
N ALA A 64 0.44 -13.09 15.47
CA ALA A 64 0.30 -13.28 16.91
C ALA A 64 -1.00 -14.03 17.28
N ASP A 65 -2.07 -13.84 16.53
CA ASP A 65 -3.34 -14.54 16.68
C ASP A 65 -3.21 -16.05 16.40
N GLU A 66 -2.33 -16.45 15.48
CA GLU A 66 -2.07 -17.88 15.17
C GLU A 66 -1.44 -18.64 16.35
N THR A 67 -0.65 -17.96 17.16
CA THR A 67 -0.01 -18.56 18.34
C THR A 67 -0.89 -18.54 19.56
N ALA A 68 -1.70 -17.49 19.71
CA ALA A 68 -2.65 -17.37 20.80
C ALA A 68 -3.78 -16.40 20.36
N PRO A 69 -5.05 -16.87 20.34
CA PRO A 69 -6.18 -16.07 19.84
C PRO A 69 -6.29 -14.69 20.46
N LEU A 70 -6.55 -13.68 19.63
CA LEU A 70 -6.77 -12.29 20.00
C LEU A 70 -8.27 -11.96 19.96
N ASP A 71 -8.79 -11.32 20.99
CA ASP A 71 -10.15 -10.75 20.94
C ASP A 71 -10.11 -9.27 20.52
N LEU A 72 -10.32 -9.02 19.24
CA LEU A 72 -10.42 -7.66 18.68
C LEU A 72 -11.87 -7.18 18.52
N SER A 73 -12.86 -7.88 19.04
CA SER A 73 -14.29 -7.55 18.91
C SER A 73 -14.68 -6.19 19.50
N CYS A 74 -13.81 -5.57 20.30
CA CYS A 74 -14.02 -4.21 20.82
C CYS A 74 -13.86 -3.13 19.74
N PHE A 75 -13.10 -3.40 18.67
CA PHE A 75 -12.90 -2.43 17.61
C PHE A 75 -14.14 -2.31 16.71
N ARG A 76 -14.57 -1.09 16.49
CA ARG A 76 -15.58 -0.75 15.47
C ARG A 76 -14.96 -0.64 14.07
N ALA A 77 -13.68 -0.30 14.01
CA ALA A 77 -12.89 -0.24 12.80
C ALA A 77 -11.40 -0.21 13.12
N ILE A 78 -10.59 -0.67 12.17
CA ILE A 78 -9.13 -0.47 12.11
C ILE A 78 -8.84 0.40 10.90
N VAL A 79 -8.26 1.58 11.10
CA VAL A 79 -7.76 2.41 9.98
C VAL A 79 -6.38 1.91 9.61
N SER A 80 -6.16 1.60 8.34
CA SER A 80 -4.84 1.19 7.87
C SER A 80 -4.40 2.05 6.69
N GLY A 81 -3.15 2.49 6.72
CA GLY A 81 -2.62 3.40 5.71
C GLY A 81 -1.11 3.43 5.70
N GLY A 82 -0.58 4.34 4.89
CA GLY A 82 0.86 4.47 4.71
C GLY A 82 1.43 3.57 3.61
N SER A 83 0.79 2.45 3.30
CA SER A 83 0.95 1.63 2.09
C SER A 83 -0.37 0.92 1.80
N ALA A 84 -0.49 0.32 0.60
CA ALA A 84 -1.65 -0.49 0.26
C ALA A 84 -1.81 -1.66 1.25
N VAL A 85 -3.06 -1.97 1.60
CA VAL A 85 -3.38 -3.12 2.44
C VAL A 85 -3.70 -4.30 1.51
N PRO A 86 -2.96 -5.41 1.58
CA PRO A 86 -3.24 -6.59 0.77
C PRO A 86 -4.67 -7.10 0.96
N SER A 87 -5.31 -7.56 -0.11
CA SER A 87 -6.67 -8.10 -0.08
C SER A 87 -6.80 -9.26 0.91
N SER A 88 -5.81 -10.16 0.92
CA SER A 88 -5.75 -11.30 1.85
C SER A 88 -5.74 -10.86 3.32
N MET A 89 -5.14 -9.72 3.63
CA MET A 89 -5.11 -9.18 4.99
C MET A 89 -6.47 -8.60 5.40
N ILE A 90 -7.15 -7.88 4.51
CA ILE A 90 -8.51 -7.35 4.75
C ILE A 90 -9.48 -8.51 5.01
N GLU A 91 -9.39 -9.56 4.19
CA GLU A 91 -10.20 -10.77 4.33
C GLU A 91 -9.90 -11.49 5.63
N ALA A 92 -8.63 -11.69 5.98
CA ALA A 92 -8.25 -12.35 7.23
C ALA A 92 -8.76 -11.59 8.47
N VAL A 93 -8.69 -10.25 8.49
CA VAL A 93 -9.21 -9.43 9.59
C VAL A 93 -10.74 -9.55 9.70
N ARG A 94 -11.43 -9.51 8.56
CA ARG A 94 -12.89 -9.71 8.52
C ARG A 94 -13.27 -11.10 9.04
N ASP A 95 -12.63 -12.15 8.54
CA ASP A 95 -13.01 -13.53 8.81
C ASP A 95 -12.66 -13.97 10.24
N ARG A 96 -11.52 -13.49 10.78
CA ARG A 96 -11.10 -13.84 12.16
C ARG A 96 -11.79 -13.00 13.22
N TRP A 97 -11.95 -11.70 12.99
CA TRP A 97 -12.37 -10.76 14.04
C TRP A 97 -13.67 -10.02 13.76
N ASN A 98 -14.20 -10.13 12.53
CA ASN A 98 -15.39 -9.38 12.08
C ASN A 98 -15.23 -7.85 12.28
N VAL A 99 -14.02 -7.34 12.10
CA VAL A 99 -13.70 -5.91 12.22
C VAL A 99 -13.42 -5.33 10.84
N PRO A 100 -14.08 -4.23 10.45
CA PRO A 100 -13.82 -3.59 9.17
C PRO A 100 -12.45 -2.89 9.16
N VAL A 101 -11.68 -3.14 8.11
CA VAL A 101 -10.47 -2.35 7.79
C VAL A 101 -10.88 -1.19 6.89
N ILE A 102 -10.49 0.02 7.27
CA ILE A 102 -10.68 1.24 6.50
C ILE A 102 -9.32 1.68 5.99
N GLN A 103 -9.10 1.61 4.68
CA GLN A 103 -7.88 2.14 4.10
C GLN A 103 -7.91 3.66 4.10
N GLY A 104 -6.76 4.29 4.36
CA GLY A 104 -6.57 5.72 4.27
C GLY A 104 -5.35 6.07 3.43
N TRP A 105 -5.53 7.01 2.50
CA TRP A 105 -4.43 7.64 1.81
C TRP A 105 -4.26 9.07 2.27
N GLY A 106 -3.02 9.46 2.44
CA GLY A 106 -2.63 10.78 2.84
C GLY A 106 -1.13 10.92 2.98
N MET A 107 -0.69 12.12 3.21
CA MET A 107 0.72 12.50 3.32
C MET A 107 0.85 13.66 4.31
N THR A 108 2.06 14.02 4.69
CA THR A 108 2.30 15.17 5.58
C THR A 108 1.67 16.43 5.02
N GLU A 109 1.75 16.61 3.71
CA GLU A 109 1.23 17.72 2.93
C GLU A 109 -0.31 17.82 2.95
N THR A 110 -1.01 16.79 3.37
CA THR A 110 -2.47 16.75 3.49
C THR A 110 -2.97 16.70 4.94
N SER A 111 -2.14 16.91 5.93
CA SER A 111 -2.36 17.11 7.37
C SER A 111 -3.17 16.03 8.13
N PRO A 112 -2.95 14.73 7.99
CA PRO A 112 -2.34 13.97 6.91
C PRO A 112 -3.35 13.37 5.92
N MET A 113 -4.65 13.36 6.21
CA MET A 113 -5.68 12.55 5.56
C MET A 113 -6.32 13.26 4.37
N CYS A 114 -6.35 12.60 3.21
CA CYS A 114 -7.05 13.12 2.04
C CYS A 114 -8.11 12.17 1.49
N VAL A 115 -7.96 10.85 1.64
CA VAL A 115 -8.90 9.85 1.12
C VAL A 115 -9.15 8.77 2.16
N LEU A 116 -10.40 8.30 2.26
CA LEU A 116 -10.81 7.21 3.13
C LEU A 116 -11.69 6.20 2.39
N SER A 117 -11.42 4.91 2.60
CA SER A 117 -12.17 3.81 2.01
C SER A 117 -13.42 3.51 2.82
N HIS A 118 -14.52 4.16 2.45
CA HIS A 118 -15.86 3.81 2.95
C HIS A 118 -16.66 3.18 1.80
N PRO A 119 -16.89 1.85 1.83
CA PRO A 119 -17.76 1.21 0.85
C PRO A 119 -19.14 1.87 0.80
N PRO A 120 -19.84 1.82 -0.35
CA PRO A 120 -21.26 2.17 -0.41
C PRO A 120 -22.05 1.37 0.63
N LYS A 121 -23.15 1.95 1.10
CA LYS A 121 -24.02 1.29 2.09
C LYS A 121 -24.65 0.03 1.49
N ASP A 122 -25.01 -0.91 2.36
CA ASP A 122 -25.78 -2.11 2.03
C ASP A 122 -25.05 -3.15 1.14
N LEU A 123 -23.71 -3.14 1.16
CA LEU A 123 -22.88 -4.16 0.53
C LEU A 123 -22.45 -5.22 1.54
N ASN A 124 -22.18 -6.42 1.03
CA ASN A 124 -21.66 -7.54 1.82
C ASN A 124 -20.76 -8.45 0.97
N GLY A 125 -20.00 -9.32 1.63
CA GLY A 125 -19.17 -10.33 1.00
C GLY A 125 -18.12 -9.75 0.04
N GLU A 126 -17.95 -10.40 -1.13
CA GLU A 126 -16.94 -10.04 -2.13
C GLU A 126 -17.13 -8.63 -2.69
N THR A 127 -18.39 -8.17 -2.82
CA THR A 127 -18.70 -6.83 -3.29
C THR A 127 -18.21 -5.77 -2.30
N GLU A 128 -18.35 -6.01 -0.99
CA GLU A 128 -17.80 -5.12 0.03
C GLU A 128 -16.28 -5.10 -0.01
N THR A 129 -15.63 -6.28 -0.12
CA THR A 129 -14.18 -6.41 -0.22
C THR A 129 -13.63 -5.62 -1.41
N TYR A 130 -14.26 -5.72 -2.59
CA TYR A 130 -13.87 -4.93 -3.76
C TYR A 130 -13.78 -3.42 -3.47
N TRP A 131 -14.80 -2.87 -2.78
CA TRP A 131 -14.81 -1.45 -2.44
C TRP A 131 -13.81 -1.10 -1.32
N ARG A 132 -13.53 -2.02 -0.40
CA ARG A 132 -12.52 -1.82 0.66
C ARG A 132 -11.10 -1.84 0.12
N LEU A 133 -10.86 -2.49 -1.00
CA LEU A 133 -9.56 -2.51 -1.69
C LEU A 133 -9.25 -1.19 -2.39
N LYS A 134 -10.26 -0.39 -2.76
CA LYS A 134 -10.02 0.97 -3.27
C LYS A 134 -9.46 1.85 -2.14
N SER A 135 -8.63 2.82 -2.51
CA SER A 135 -8.11 3.80 -1.53
C SER A 135 -9.24 4.61 -0.91
N GLY A 136 -10.35 4.78 -1.62
CA GLY A 136 -11.58 5.37 -1.11
C GLY A 136 -11.99 6.66 -1.80
N ARG A 137 -12.75 7.48 -1.10
CA ARG A 137 -13.21 8.78 -1.60
C ARG A 137 -12.49 9.92 -0.90
N PRO A 138 -12.28 11.05 -1.58
CA PRO A 138 -11.80 12.28 -0.95
C PRO A 138 -12.67 12.63 0.25
N VAL A 139 -12.03 12.99 1.36
CA VAL A 139 -12.77 13.49 2.52
C VAL A 139 -13.33 14.89 2.22
N PRO A 140 -14.45 15.29 2.84
CA PRO A 140 -15.07 16.59 2.57
C PRO A 140 -14.06 17.74 2.70
N GLY A 141 -13.93 18.56 1.65
CA GLY A 141 -12.97 19.68 1.59
C GLY A 141 -11.68 19.36 0.85
N ILE A 142 -11.51 18.14 0.33
CA ILE A 142 -10.43 17.75 -0.58
C ILE A 142 -11.01 17.48 -1.97
N GLU A 143 -10.34 18.00 -2.97
CA GLU A 143 -10.57 17.75 -4.39
C GLU A 143 -9.40 16.91 -4.94
N VAL A 144 -9.71 16.00 -5.88
CA VAL A 144 -8.74 15.15 -6.57
C VAL A 144 -8.93 15.28 -8.07
N ARG A 145 -7.84 15.36 -8.81
CA ARG A 145 -7.83 15.24 -10.28
C ARG A 145 -6.73 14.29 -10.74
N VAL A 146 -6.90 13.74 -11.93
CA VAL A 146 -5.93 12.83 -12.58
C VAL A 146 -5.36 13.57 -13.80
N MET A 147 -4.04 13.59 -13.93
CA MET A 147 -3.35 14.31 -14.99
C MET A 147 -2.39 13.38 -15.74
N ASP A 148 -2.26 13.60 -17.06
CA ASP A 148 -1.20 12.96 -17.85
C ASP A 148 0.16 13.66 -17.67
N ASP A 149 1.21 13.09 -18.31
CA ASP A 149 2.57 13.66 -18.28
C ASP A 149 2.67 15.01 -19.02
N GLU A 150 1.73 15.32 -19.93
CA GLU A 150 1.62 16.58 -20.68
C GLU A 150 0.83 17.66 -19.93
N GLY A 151 0.22 17.31 -18.80
CA GLY A 151 -0.57 18.21 -17.97
C GLY A 151 -2.03 18.37 -18.42
N ASN A 152 -2.57 17.42 -19.16
CA ASN A 152 -3.99 17.37 -19.51
C ASN A 152 -4.79 16.63 -18.43
N LEU A 153 -6.03 17.09 -18.21
CA LEU A 153 -6.96 16.42 -17.30
C LEU A 153 -7.45 15.12 -17.96
N LEU A 154 -7.35 14.01 -17.22
CA LEU A 154 -7.79 12.71 -17.64
C LEU A 154 -9.23 12.41 -17.17
N GLU A 155 -9.89 11.47 -17.85
CA GLU A 155 -11.24 11.03 -17.49
C GLU A 155 -11.25 10.23 -16.19
N GLN A 156 -12.32 10.39 -15.42
CA GLN A 156 -12.56 9.64 -14.18
C GLN A 156 -13.44 8.41 -14.47
N ASP A 157 -12.91 7.49 -15.25
CA ASP A 157 -13.59 6.29 -15.76
C ASP A 157 -13.24 5.01 -14.96
N GLY A 158 -12.37 5.13 -13.95
CA GLY A 158 -11.88 4.01 -13.16
C GLY A 158 -10.90 3.10 -13.87
N ALA A 159 -10.35 3.52 -15.02
CA ALA A 159 -9.40 2.77 -15.84
C ALA A 159 -8.21 3.63 -16.28
N THR A 160 -8.46 4.91 -16.59
CA THR A 160 -7.41 5.84 -17.05
C THR A 160 -6.52 6.25 -15.89
N VAL A 161 -5.24 5.89 -15.98
CA VAL A 161 -4.23 6.10 -14.94
C VAL A 161 -3.40 7.34 -15.21
N GLY A 162 -3.15 8.15 -14.19
CA GLY A 162 -2.31 9.35 -14.29
C GLY A 162 -1.82 9.82 -12.91
N GLU A 163 -1.10 10.94 -12.89
CA GLU A 163 -0.68 11.59 -11.65
C GLU A 163 -1.90 12.11 -10.89
N LEU A 164 -2.01 11.74 -9.61
CA LEU A 164 -3.04 12.27 -8.72
C LEU A 164 -2.59 13.62 -8.16
N GLN A 165 -3.42 14.64 -8.37
CA GLN A 165 -3.20 15.97 -7.82
C GLN A 165 -4.32 16.33 -6.84
N LEU A 166 -3.95 17.02 -5.76
CA LEU A 166 -4.85 17.34 -4.65
C LEU A 166 -4.96 18.85 -4.45
N LYS A 167 -6.16 19.30 -4.08
CA LYS A 167 -6.41 20.65 -3.61
C LYS A 167 -7.41 20.62 -2.45
N GLY A 168 -7.24 21.47 -1.46
CA GLY A 168 -8.18 21.51 -0.33
C GLY A 168 -7.75 22.43 0.79
N ALA A 169 -8.64 22.61 1.75
CA ALA A 169 -8.49 23.59 2.82
C ALA A 169 -7.29 23.34 3.77
N TRP A 170 -6.81 22.11 3.83
CA TRP A 170 -5.66 21.72 4.68
C TRP A 170 -4.54 21.04 3.89
N VAL A 171 -4.59 21.12 2.57
CA VAL A 171 -3.45 20.78 1.72
C VAL A 171 -2.44 21.91 1.81
N THR A 172 -1.16 21.58 2.01
CA THR A 172 -0.11 22.59 2.09
C THR A 172 -0.02 23.39 0.78
N GLY A 173 0.29 24.67 0.88
CA GLY A 173 0.45 25.55 -0.28
C GLY A 173 1.91 25.80 -0.67
N SER A 174 2.88 25.36 0.18
CA SER A 174 4.31 25.54 -0.09
C SER A 174 5.17 24.74 0.87
N TYR A 175 6.43 24.57 0.52
CA TYR A 175 7.48 24.12 1.43
C TYR A 175 8.29 25.29 1.98
N LEU A 176 8.81 25.14 3.19
CA LEU A 176 9.59 26.20 3.84
C LEU A 176 10.98 26.31 3.19
N ASN A 177 11.31 27.52 2.70
CA ASN A 177 12.62 27.85 2.10
C ASN A 177 13.00 26.95 0.90
N GLU A 178 12.03 26.41 0.19
CA GLU A 178 12.26 25.55 -0.97
C GLU A 178 11.43 26.02 -2.16
N GLU A 179 12.09 26.25 -3.30
CA GLU A 179 11.43 26.39 -4.58
C GLU A 179 11.24 25.00 -5.18
N THR A 180 10.01 24.65 -5.53
CA THR A 180 9.64 23.31 -5.99
C THR A 180 8.57 23.40 -7.05
N ASP A 181 8.56 22.42 -7.95
CA ASP A 181 7.51 22.17 -8.94
C ASP A 181 6.35 21.31 -8.40
N ALA A 182 6.36 21.03 -7.08
CA ALA A 182 5.31 20.25 -6.43
C ALA A 182 3.92 20.92 -6.47
N PHE A 183 3.84 22.19 -6.84
CA PHE A 183 2.57 22.91 -6.98
C PHE A 183 2.38 23.42 -8.40
N THR A 184 1.16 23.23 -8.90
CA THR A 184 0.76 23.81 -10.19
C THR A 184 0.43 25.29 -10.05
N GLU A 185 0.43 26.04 -11.16
CA GLU A 185 0.07 27.48 -11.17
C GLU A 185 -1.35 27.75 -10.65
N ASP A 186 -2.28 26.81 -10.86
CA ASP A 186 -3.67 26.87 -10.38
C ASP A 186 -3.84 26.32 -8.94
N GLY A 187 -2.73 26.03 -8.23
CA GLY A 187 -2.68 25.75 -6.80
C GLY A 187 -3.03 24.30 -6.42
N TRP A 188 -2.77 23.33 -7.28
CA TRP A 188 -2.86 21.91 -6.95
C TRP A 188 -1.50 21.36 -6.51
N LEU A 189 -1.53 20.53 -5.48
CA LEU A 189 -0.38 19.76 -5.04
C LEU A 189 -0.20 18.55 -5.98
N ARG A 190 0.96 18.43 -6.59
CA ARG A 190 1.42 17.19 -7.26
C ARG A 190 1.86 16.21 -6.20
N THR A 191 1.12 15.11 -6.05
CA THR A 191 1.38 14.17 -4.95
C THR A 191 2.57 13.26 -5.22
N GLY A 192 2.92 13.07 -6.48
CA GLY A 192 3.86 12.05 -6.92
C GLY A 192 3.32 10.62 -6.75
N ASP A 193 2.03 10.49 -6.43
CA ASP A 193 1.31 9.22 -6.45
C ASP A 193 0.50 9.13 -7.76
N VAL A 194 0.41 7.93 -8.29
CA VAL A 194 -0.25 7.59 -9.54
C VAL A 194 -1.47 6.74 -9.24
N GLY A 195 -2.55 6.97 -9.96
CA GLY A 195 -3.76 6.22 -9.77
C GLY A 195 -4.87 6.62 -10.73
N MET A 196 -6.05 6.15 -10.45
CA MET A 196 -7.27 6.42 -11.21
C MET A 196 -8.40 6.86 -10.29
N VAL A 197 -9.39 7.51 -10.85
CA VAL A 197 -10.64 7.88 -10.16
C VAL A 197 -11.80 7.34 -10.97
N ASP A 198 -12.77 6.70 -10.32
CA ASP A 198 -13.95 6.20 -11.01
C ASP A 198 -15.09 7.24 -11.05
N GLU A 199 -16.14 6.97 -11.85
CA GLU A 199 -17.31 7.83 -12.00
C GLU A 199 -18.04 8.16 -10.68
N ARG A 200 -17.81 7.37 -9.63
CA ARG A 200 -18.35 7.58 -8.29
C ARG A 200 -17.43 8.39 -7.39
N GLY A 201 -16.26 8.80 -7.93
CA GLY A 201 -15.23 9.54 -7.21
C GLY A 201 -14.39 8.68 -6.26
N TYR A 202 -14.34 7.35 -6.47
CA TYR A 202 -13.40 6.50 -5.73
C TYR A 202 -12.03 6.53 -6.37
N VAL A 203 -11.06 6.90 -5.57
CA VAL A 203 -9.63 6.87 -5.89
C VAL A 203 -9.11 5.46 -5.71
N GLN A 204 -8.31 5.01 -6.64
CA GLN A 204 -7.48 3.83 -6.50
C GLN A 204 -6.05 4.20 -6.81
N LEU A 205 -5.19 4.09 -5.82
CA LEU A 205 -3.75 4.23 -6.00
C LEU A 205 -3.22 3.03 -6.76
N THR A 206 -2.40 3.30 -7.74
CA THR A 206 -1.70 2.27 -8.52
C THR A 206 -0.27 2.14 -8.03
N ASP A 207 0.44 3.28 -7.95
CA ASP A 207 1.85 3.30 -7.53
C ASP A 207 2.32 4.73 -7.24
N ARG A 208 3.61 4.90 -6.99
CA ARG A 208 4.28 6.19 -7.06
C ARG A 208 4.85 6.42 -8.43
N THR A 209 4.90 7.66 -8.89
CA THR A 209 5.49 8.05 -10.20
C THR A 209 6.88 7.44 -10.42
N LYS A 210 7.68 7.32 -9.36
CA LYS A 210 9.02 6.74 -9.39
C LYS A 210 9.08 5.23 -9.15
N ASP A 211 7.96 4.60 -8.81
CA ASP A 211 7.86 3.15 -8.54
C ASP A 211 7.04 2.42 -9.61
N VAL A 212 6.18 3.15 -10.35
CA VAL A 212 5.46 2.61 -11.50
C VAL A 212 6.45 2.18 -12.57
N ILE A 213 6.19 1.03 -13.18
CA ILE A 213 7.10 0.43 -14.16
C ILE A 213 6.58 0.75 -15.56
N LYS A 214 7.33 1.54 -16.32
CA LYS A 214 6.97 1.98 -17.68
C LYS A 214 7.53 1.00 -18.71
N SER A 215 6.75 0.02 -19.10
CA SER A 215 7.17 -1.07 -19.98
C SER A 215 6.54 -0.97 -21.37
N GLY A 216 7.32 -0.58 -22.37
CA GLY A 216 6.87 -0.50 -23.75
C GLY A 216 5.74 0.50 -24.00
N GLY A 217 5.66 1.57 -23.19
CA GLY A 217 4.59 2.57 -23.26
C GLY A 217 3.37 2.24 -22.40
N GLU A 218 3.33 1.07 -21.78
CA GLU A 218 2.28 0.63 -20.86
C GLU A 218 2.76 0.74 -19.40
N TRP A 219 1.82 0.97 -18.50
CA TRP A 219 2.11 1.09 -17.07
C TRP A 219 1.84 -0.21 -16.35
N ILE A 220 2.80 -0.67 -15.55
CA ILE A 220 2.67 -1.85 -14.70
C ILE A 220 2.69 -1.40 -13.25
N SER A 221 1.61 -1.73 -12.52
CA SER A 221 1.52 -1.49 -11.08
C SER A 221 2.40 -2.48 -10.32
N SER A 222 3.40 -1.97 -9.62
CA SER A 222 4.22 -2.79 -8.74
C SER A 222 3.42 -3.28 -7.55
N VAL A 223 2.47 -2.49 -7.06
CA VAL A 223 1.62 -2.80 -5.91
C VAL A 223 0.64 -3.93 -6.24
N ASP A 224 0.01 -3.92 -7.41
CA ASP A 224 -0.93 -4.98 -7.81
C ASP A 224 -0.19 -6.31 -8.03
N LEU A 225 1.02 -6.27 -8.60
CA LEU A 225 1.86 -7.46 -8.71
C LEU A 225 2.24 -8.03 -7.32
N GLU A 226 2.60 -7.16 -6.38
CA GLU A 226 2.89 -7.54 -5.01
C GLU A 226 1.68 -8.19 -4.35
N ASP A 227 0.47 -7.61 -4.49
CA ASP A 227 -0.77 -8.17 -3.91
C ASP A 227 -1.09 -9.57 -4.48
N VAL A 228 -0.89 -9.77 -5.78
CA VAL A 228 -1.11 -11.09 -6.39
C VAL A 228 -0.07 -12.10 -5.91
N LEU A 229 1.22 -11.71 -5.87
CA LEU A 229 2.31 -12.60 -5.43
C LEU A 229 2.19 -12.99 -3.94
N LEU A 230 1.73 -12.08 -3.09
CA LEU A 230 1.50 -12.35 -1.66
C LEU A 230 0.44 -13.44 -1.40
N LYS A 231 -0.43 -13.73 -2.37
CA LYS A 231 -1.42 -14.81 -2.27
C LYS A 231 -0.82 -16.21 -2.47
N HIS A 232 0.41 -16.30 -2.93
CA HIS A 232 1.10 -17.58 -3.09
C HIS A 232 1.58 -18.12 -1.76
N GLU A 233 1.35 -19.42 -1.49
CA GLU A 233 1.65 -20.05 -0.20
C GLU A 233 3.12 -19.97 0.21
N SER A 234 4.04 -19.95 -0.74
CA SER A 234 5.49 -19.92 -0.50
C SER A 234 6.04 -18.49 -0.28
N VAL A 235 5.24 -17.44 -0.48
CA VAL A 235 5.68 -16.05 -0.36
C VAL A 235 5.42 -15.53 1.05
N ALA A 236 6.47 -15.04 1.71
CA ALA A 236 6.36 -14.36 3.00
C ALA A 236 6.28 -12.84 2.82
N GLU A 237 7.14 -12.28 1.98
CA GLU A 237 7.17 -10.86 1.60
C GLU A 237 7.60 -10.73 0.14
N VAL A 238 7.17 -9.68 -0.51
CA VAL A 238 7.57 -9.37 -1.88
C VAL A 238 7.61 -7.86 -2.09
N ALA A 239 8.59 -7.41 -2.86
CA ALA A 239 8.65 -6.07 -3.41
C ALA A 239 8.93 -6.14 -4.90
N VAL A 240 8.23 -5.33 -5.69
CA VAL A 240 8.45 -5.23 -7.13
C VAL A 240 9.02 -3.87 -7.46
N VAL A 241 10.11 -3.84 -8.22
CA VAL A 241 10.77 -2.61 -8.69
C VAL A 241 11.04 -2.67 -10.17
N ALA A 242 11.20 -1.52 -10.81
CA ALA A 242 11.65 -1.44 -12.19
C ALA A 242 13.13 -1.83 -12.31
N VAL A 243 13.47 -2.52 -13.41
CA VAL A 243 14.83 -2.66 -13.90
C VAL A 243 14.88 -2.24 -15.36
N ASP A 244 15.99 -1.63 -15.76
CA ASP A 244 16.20 -1.22 -17.15
C ASP A 244 16.18 -2.42 -18.08
N ASP A 245 15.45 -2.31 -19.20
CA ASP A 245 15.37 -3.30 -20.25
C ASP A 245 15.59 -2.65 -21.62
N THR A 246 16.47 -3.25 -22.43
CA THR A 246 16.87 -2.68 -23.73
C THR A 246 15.74 -2.67 -24.76
N ARG A 247 14.73 -3.53 -24.61
CA ARG A 247 13.60 -3.65 -25.54
C ARG A 247 12.38 -2.87 -25.07
N TRP A 248 12.11 -2.90 -23.76
CA TRP A 248 10.85 -2.41 -23.17
C TRP A 248 11.01 -1.16 -22.33
N GLN A 249 12.21 -0.56 -22.27
CA GLN A 249 12.65 0.50 -21.37
C GLN A 249 12.79 -0.01 -19.94
N GLU A 250 11.71 -0.48 -19.32
CA GLU A 250 11.69 -1.06 -17.99
C GLU A 250 10.94 -2.39 -17.99
N ARG A 251 11.36 -3.27 -17.09
CA ARG A 251 10.64 -4.51 -16.77
C ARG A 251 10.52 -4.68 -15.25
N PRO A 252 9.47 -5.37 -14.79
CA PRO A 252 9.36 -5.68 -13.37
C PRO A 252 10.41 -6.70 -12.93
N LEU A 253 11.07 -6.39 -11.80
CA LEU A 253 11.88 -7.30 -11.00
C LEU A 253 11.11 -7.61 -9.73
N ALA A 254 10.74 -8.87 -9.51
CA ALA A 254 10.16 -9.31 -8.27
C ALA A 254 11.25 -9.77 -7.30
N ILE A 255 11.33 -9.13 -6.14
CA ILE A 255 12.25 -9.46 -5.03
C ILE A 255 11.42 -10.13 -3.96
N VAL A 256 11.69 -11.41 -3.70
CA VAL A 256 10.83 -12.28 -2.89
C VAL A 256 11.59 -12.80 -1.67
N ARG A 257 10.99 -12.69 -0.50
CA ARG A 257 11.36 -13.47 0.69
C ARG A 257 10.42 -14.66 0.79
N SER A 258 10.98 -15.86 0.70
CA SER A 258 10.22 -17.10 0.83
C SER A 258 9.87 -17.42 2.29
N LYS A 259 8.81 -18.21 2.49
CA LYS A 259 8.55 -18.86 3.77
C LYS A 259 9.58 -19.98 4.02
N SER A 260 9.77 -20.32 5.29
CA SER A 260 10.72 -21.37 5.68
C SER A 260 10.40 -22.72 5.02
N GLY A 261 11.42 -23.39 4.47
CA GLY A 261 11.29 -24.71 3.86
C GLY A 261 10.98 -24.70 2.35
N CYS A 262 10.92 -23.54 1.70
CA CYS A 262 10.74 -23.46 0.25
C CYS A 262 12.09 -23.53 -0.48
N ASP A 263 12.11 -24.14 -1.67
CA ASP A 263 13.27 -24.16 -2.55
C ASP A 263 13.39 -22.80 -3.26
N GLY A 264 14.38 -22.01 -2.87
CA GLY A 264 14.61 -20.68 -3.43
C GLY A 264 15.01 -20.68 -4.92
N GLU A 265 15.57 -21.76 -5.46
CA GLU A 265 15.94 -21.85 -6.88
C GLU A 265 14.71 -22.12 -7.77
N ALA A 266 13.79 -22.97 -7.32
CA ALA A 266 12.58 -23.31 -8.07
C ALA A 266 11.50 -22.21 -7.98
N LEU A 267 11.48 -21.44 -6.89
CA LEU A 267 10.43 -20.50 -6.55
C LEU A 267 10.11 -19.47 -7.66
N PRO A 268 11.08 -18.83 -8.35
CA PRO A 268 10.76 -17.91 -9.45
C PRO A 268 9.93 -18.53 -10.57
N GLY A 269 10.22 -19.79 -10.95
CA GLY A 269 9.47 -20.52 -11.97
C GLY A 269 8.03 -20.82 -11.54
N GLU A 270 7.84 -21.19 -10.28
CA GLU A 270 6.51 -21.44 -9.68
C GLU A 270 5.68 -20.16 -9.63
N LEU A 271 6.25 -19.06 -9.13
CA LEU A 271 5.59 -17.76 -9.03
C LEU A 271 5.22 -17.19 -10.40
N ARG A 272 6.10 -17.37 -11.37
CA ARG A 272 5.82 -16.98 -12.74
C ARG A 272 4.61 -17.74 -13.30
N SER A 273 4.57 -19.07 -13.12
CA SER A 273 3.44 -19.90 -13.54
C SER A 273 2.14 -19.50 -12.82
N PHE A 274 2.24 -19.16 -11.56
CA PHE A 274 1.12 -18.68 -10.74
C PHE A 274 0.52 -17.37 -11.27
N LEU A 275 1.34 -16.47 -11.85
CA LEU A 275 0.89 -15.17 -12.36
C LEU A 275 0.19 -15.24 -13.72
N VAL A 276 0.47 -16.26 -14.54
CA VAL A 276 0.09 -16.32 -15.98
C VAL A 276 -1.38 -16.01 -16.25
N ASP A 277 -2.30 -16.53 -15.41
CA ASP A 277 -3.74 -16.34 -15.59
C ASP A 277 -4.34 -15.28 -14.66
N LYS A 278 -3.49 -14.56 -13.89
CA LYS A 278 -3.92 -13.61 -12.89
C LYS A 278 -3.62 -12.16 -13.22
N VAL A 279 -2.64 -11.93 -14.10
CA VAL A 279 -2.24 -10.61 -14.57
C VAL A 279 -2.07 -10.60 -16.08
N ALA A 280 -2.01 -9.41 -16.69
CA ALA A 280 -1.71 -9.29 -18.11
C ALA A 280 -0.32 -9.88 -18.40
N LYS A 281 -0.14 -10.54 -19.54
CA LYS A 281 1.11 -11.25 -19.89
C LYS A 281 2.35 -10.38 -19.80
N PHE A 282 2.25 -9.10 -20.18
CA PHE A 282 3.35 -8.16 -20.14
C PHE A 282 3.69 -7.68 -18.72
N TRP A 283 2.82 -7.96 -17.73
CA TRP A 283 3.06 -7.68 -16.31
C TRP A 283 3.94 -8.74 -15.66
N VAL A 284 3.94 -9.98 -16.20
CA VAL A 284 4.68 -11.10 -15.60
C VAL A 284 6.17 -10.76 -15.53
N PRO A 285 6.79 -10.75 -14.35
CA PRO A 285 8.20 -10.47 -14.22
C PRO A 285 9.08 -11.45 -14.99
N GLU A 286 10.08 -10.92 -15.68
CA GLU A 286 11.16 -11.70 -16.26
C GLU A 286 12.35 -11.79 -15.32
N TYR A 287 12.47 -10.85 -14.41
CA TYR A 287 13.56 -10.73 -13.46
C TYR A 287 13.09 -11.06 -12.04
N TRP A 288 13.87 -11.88 -11.35
CA TRP A 288 13.54 -12.38 -10.01
C TRP A 288 14.76 -12.37 -9.12
N ALA A 289 14.58 -12.06 -7.84
CA ALA A 289 15.59 -12.22 -6.81
C ALA A 289 14.94 -12.84 -5.55
N VAL A 290 15.52 -13.93 -5.05
CA VAL A 290 15.11 -14.50 -3.76
C VAL A 290 16.09 -14.01 -2.71
N VAL A 291 15.58 -13.45 -1.62
CA VAL A 291 16.37 -12.80 -0.56
C VAL A 291 15.95 -13.29 0.82
N ASP A 292 16.87 -13.18 1.78
CA ASP A 292 16.58 -13.54 3.18
C ASP A 292 15.74 -12.46 3.90
N ASP A 293 15.88 -11.19 3.50
CA ASP A 293 15.16 -10.07 4.10
C ASP A 293 14.91 -8.95 3.08
N ILE A 294 13.79 -8.24 3.24
CA ILE A 294 13.44 -7.05 2.47
C ILE A 294 13.55 -5.82 3.37
N PRO A 295 14.37 -4.81 2.99
CA PRO A 295 14.59 -3.64 3.83
C PRO A 295 13.28 -2.86 4.07
N LYS A 296 13.15 -2.36 5.29
CA LYS A 296 12.00 -1.57 5.72
C LYS A 296 12.44 -0.20 6.24
N THR A 297 11.59 0.78 6.01
CA THR A 297 11.76 2.13 6.58
C THR A 297 11.57 2.09 8.10
N SER A 298 11.94 3.19 8.78
CA SER A 298 11.74 3.34 10.24
C SER A 298 10.29 3.23 10.71
N VAL A 299 9.33 3.33 9.79
CA VAL A 299 7.90 3.19 10.03
C VAL A 299 7.33 1.85 9.52
N GLY A 300 8.20 0.89 9.19
CA GLY A 300 7.81 -0.48 8.83
C GLY A 300 7.32 -0.67 7.40
N LYS A 301 7.46 0.33 6.50
CA LYS A 301 7.14 0.17 5.07
C LYS A 301 8.32 -0.45 4.33
N MET A 302 8.06 -1.22 3.27
CA MET A 302 9.11 -1.69 2.37
C MET A 302 9.87 -0.51 1.76
N ASP A 303 11.20 -0.55 1.83
CA ASP A 303 12.07 0.51 1.32
C ASP A 303 12.49 0.20 -0.12
N LYS A 304 11.61 0.49 -1.09
CA LYS A 304 11.89 0.30 -2.51
C LYS A 304 13.07 1.16 -3.00
N LYS A 305 13.39 2.27 -2.32
CA LYS A 305 14.56 3.09 -2.65
C LYS A 305 15.84 2.30 -2.40
N LEU A 306 15.98 1.71 -1.22
CA LEU A 306 17.16 0.87 -0.90
C LEU A 306 17.25 -0.36 -1.82
N LEU A 307 16.10 -0.94 -2.22
CA LEU A 307 16.08 -2.04 -3.18
C LEU A 307 16.59 -1.61 -4.56
N ARG A 308 16.13 -0.47 -5.09
CA ARG A 308 16.65 0.08 -6.36
C ARG A 308 18.15 0.38 -6.30
N GLU A 309 18.61 0.95 -5.18
CA GLU A 309 20.04 1.18 -4.96
C GLU A 309 20.84 -0.14 -4.93
N ALA A 310 20.30 -1.20 -4.32
CA ALA A 310 20.91 -2.52 -4.28
C ALA A 310 20.96 -3.17 -5.68
N VAL A 311 19.90 -3.02 -6.48
CA VAL A 311 19.85 -3.46 -7.89
C VAL A 311 20.91 -2.72 -8.70
N ALA A 312 20.95 -1.40 -8.65
CA ALA A 312 21.92 -0.58 -9.39
C ALA A 312 23.39 -0.89 -8.99
N ALA A 313 23.61 -1.25 -7.74
CA ALA A 313 24.92 -1.65 -7.22
C ALA A 313 25.26 -3.13 -7.49
N GLY A 314 24.41 -3.90 -8.16
CA GLY A 314 24.62 -5.33 -8.43
C GLY A 314 24.71 -6.21 -7.18
N LYS A 315 24.06 -5.81 -6.10
CA LYS A 315 24.11 -6.53 -4.80
C LYS A 315 23.08 -7.66 -4.69
N LEU A 316 22.14 -7.76 -5.63
CA LEU A 316 21.12 -8.81 -5.65
C LEU A 316 21.48 -9.86 -6.70
N ALA A 317 21.30 -11.13 -6.36
CA ALA A 317 21.42 -12.24 -7.30
C ALA A 317 20.11 -12.29 -8.14
N ILE A 318 20.11 -11.61 -9.28
CA ILE A 318 18.96 -11.52 -10.17
C ILE A 318 19.00 -12.68 -11.18
N GLN A 319 17.94 -13.46 -11.22
CA GLN A 319 17.70 -14.53 -12.19
C GLN A 319 16.78 -14.00 -13.28
N LYS A 320 17.10 -14.27 -14.55
CA LYS A 320 16.23 -13.95 -15.69
C LYS A 320 15.52 -15.22 -16.18
N HIS A 321 14.19 -15.19 -16.16
CA HIS A 321 13.36 -16.22 -16.73
C HIS A 321 12.70 -15.68 -18.01
N LEU A 322 13.13 -16.18 -19.16
CA LEU A 322 12.67 -15.74 -20.49
C LEU A 322 11.17 -15.90 -20.70
N GLY A 323 10.58 -15.03 -21.54
CA GLY A 323 9.16 -14.94 -21.83
C GLY A 323 8.52 -16.22 -22.40
N PHE A 324 7.21 -16.37 -22.24
CA PHE A 324 6.44 -17.39 -22.96
C PHE A 324 6.50 -17.05 -24.47
N GLY A 325 7.36 -17.73 -25.23
CA GLY A 325 7.47 -17.59 -26.69
C GLY A 325 8.87 -17.31 -27.26
N GLU A 326 9.91 -17.17 -26.45
CA GLU A 326 11.31 -17.07 -26.93
C GLU A 326 12.08 -18.38 -26.75
N GLY A 327 11.44 -19.48 -27.10
CA GLY A 327 12.07 -20.78 -27.22
C GLY A 327 12.11 -21.18 -28.72
N ASN A 328 13.28 -21.09 -29.34
CA ASN A 328 13.64 -21.49 -30.69
C ASN A 328 13.09 -20.61 -31.83
N ASP A 329 13.94 -19.68 -32.29
CA ASP A 329 14.32 -19.56 -33.72
C ASP A 329 15.84 -19.49 -33.84
#